data_0c65ca381782e4481b4a5b2b10489a70
#
_entry.id   0c65ca381782e4481b4a5b2b10489a70
#
_cell.length_a   1.000
_cell.length_b   1.000
_cell.length_c   1.000
_cell.angle_alpha   90.00
_cell.angle_beta   90.00
_cell.angle_gamma   90.00
#
_symmetry.space_group_name_H-M   'P 1'
#
loop_
_entity.id
_entity.type
_entity.pdbx_description
1 polymer ?
#
loop_
_entity_poly.entity_id
_entity_poly.type
_entity_poly.pdbx_seq_one_letter_code
_entity_poly.pdbx_strand_id
1 'polypeptide(L)'
;LHAKHGVGKSSVVKQVSEEMENELGKSVGFWDVRLSQCEVGDIKGMPHLDVDSGVTRFLKQEWWPTDEDSHGILFFDELNRASKDVLQAVFEICLDRRLDGKKLPDGWRVVAAVNSDDEYDVVELDPALHDRWFHIDFDPTPMEWVDWARGNDVETACIEFINRNQNLLDPPVGNLEAGRTYPSRRSWVAFSDTIKQMGLIDSPESGMLTQVAKGWVGREIAVM
;
A
#
# COMPACT_ATOMS: atom_id res chain seq x y z
N LEU A 1 -10.31 -1.96 -1.44
CA LEU A 1 -9.43 -2.61 -2.39
C LEU A 1 -8.93 -3.92 -1.80
N HIS A 2 -9.38 -5.05 -2.32
CA HIS A 2 -8.99 -6.39 -1.88
C HIS A 2 -7.89 -6.91 -2.78
N ALA A 3 -6.79 -7.36 -2.22
CA ALA A 3 -5.70 -7.95 -2.99
C ALA A 3 -4.70 -8.72 -2.13
N LYS A 4 -3.93 -9.58 -2.75
CA LYS A 4 -2.80 -10.27 -2.12
C LYS A 4 -1.73 -9.29 -1.63
N HIS A 5 -0.90 -9.75 -0.71
CA HIS A 5 0.25 -8.96 -0.26
C HIS A 5 1.26 -8.73 -1.41
N GLY A 6 1.84 -7.53 -1.49
CA GLY A 6 2.93 -7.24 -2.43
C GLY A 6 2.54 -6.98 -3.89
N VAL A 7 1.25 -6.98 -4.25
CA VAL A 7 0.78 -6.78 -5.64
C VAL A 7 0.74 -5.31 -6.09
N GLY A 8 1.03 -4.35 -5.21
CA GLY A 8 1.10 -2.94 -5.58
C GLY A 8 -0.13 -2.09 -5.22
N LYS A 9 -0.94 -2.49 -4.21
CA LYS A 9 -2.13 -1.73 -3.76
C LYS A 9 -1.85 -0.24 -3.53
N SER A 10 -0.88 0.06 -2.67
CA SER A 10 -0.53 1.45 -2.32
C SER A 10 0.03 2.22 -3.54
N SER A 11 0.78 1.53 -4.41
CA SER A 11 1.33 2.13 -5.63
C SER A 11 0.23 2.55 -6.61
N VAL A 12 -0.78 1.69 -6.85
CA VAL A 12 -1.87 2.04 -7.76
C VAL A 12 -2.72 3.18 -7.22
N VAL A 13 -2.99 3.22 -5.91
CA VAL A 13 -3.77 4.33 -5.31
C VAL A 13 -2.99 5.65 -5.42
N LYS A 14 -1.67 5.61 -5.25
CA LYS A 14 -0.81 6.79 -5.46
C LYS A 14 -0.84 7.24 -6.92
N GLN A 15 -0.71 6.33 -7.89
CA GLN A 15 -0.83 6.65 -9.32
C GLN A 15 -2.18 7.30 -9.66
N VAL A 16 -3.27 6.78 -9.10
CA VAL A 16 -4.59 7.39 -9.26
C VAL A 16 -4.61 8.83 -8.72
N SER A 17 -3.95 9.11 -7.59
CA SER A 17 -3.87 10.48 -7.08
C SER A 17 -3.09 11.42 -8.01
N GLU A 18 -2.03 10.94 -8.64
CA GLU A 18 -1.24 11.68 -9.62
C GLU A 18 -2.03 11.93 -10.93
N GLU A 19 -2.81 10.94 -11.38
CA GLU A 19 -3.71 11.10 -12.53
C GLU A 19 -4.83 12.11 -12.23
N MET A 20 -5.42 12.05 -11.04
CA MET A 20 -6.41 13.05 -10.60
C MET A 20 -5.83 14.46 -10.58
N GLU A 21 -4.58 14.64 -10.18
CA GLU A 21 -3.89 15.94 -10.20
C GLU A 21 -3.77 16.48 -11.65
N ASN A 22 -3.39 15.60 -12.59
CA ASN A 22 -3.29 15.94 -14.01
C ASN A 22 -4.66 16.30 -14.60
N GLU A 23 -5.71 15.54 -14.30
CA GLU A 23 -7.05 15.77 -14.85
C GLU A 23 -7.71 17.04 -14.27
N LEU A 24 -7.55 17.27 -12.98
CA LEU A 24 -8.15 18.41 -12.30
C LEU A 24 -7.36 19.72 -12.51
N GLY A 25 -6.09 19.63 -12.90
CA GLY A 25 -5.18 20.77 -12.97
C GLY A 25 -4.95 21.46 -11.62
N LYS A 26 -5.08 20.69 -10.52
CA LYS A 26 -4.96 21.15 -9.13
C LYS A 26 -4.13 20.15 -8.34
N SER A 27 -3.47 20.63 -7.29
CA SER A 27 -2.76 19.74 -6.39
C SER A 27 -3.71 18.76 -5.69
N VAL A 28 -3.35 17.49 -5.68
CA VAL A 28 -4.08 16.38 -5.06
C VAL A 28 -3.22 15.78 -3.95
N GLY A 29 -3.67 15.93 -2.71
CA GLY A 29 -2.99 15.36 -1.54
C GLY A 29 -3.11 13.82 -1.54
N PHE A 30 -2.06 13.16 -1.06
CA PHE A 30 -2.09 11.72 -0.84
C PHE A 30 -1.54 11.41 0.55
N TRP A 31 -2.38 10.83 1.40
CA TRP A 31 -1.97 10.39 2.72
C TRP A 31 -2.13 8.88 2.85
N ASP A 32 -1.00 8.20 3.03
CA ASP A 32 -0.92 6.76 3.30
C ASP A 32 -0.82 6.53 4.82
N VAL A 33 -1.91 6.07 5.41
CA VAL A 33 -2.01 5.79 6.84
C VAL A 33 -2.07 4.28 7.04
N ARG A 34 -0.98 3.71 7.53
CA ARG A 34 -0.87 2.28 7.76
C ARG A 34 -1.45 1.90 9.10
N LEU A 35 -2.69 1.42 9.09
CA LEU A 35 -3.47 1.21 10.31
C LEU A 35 -2.93 0.11 11.22
N SER A 36 -2.23 -0.88 10.69
CA SER A 36 -1.57 -1.93 11.50
C SER A 36 -0.46 -1.40 12.42
N GLN A 37 0.04 -0.19 12.14
CA GLN A 37 1.12 0.48 12.89
C GLN A 37 0.60 1.64 13.74
N CYS A 38 -0.72 1.91 13.72
CA CYS A 38 -1.33 3.02 14.42
C CYS A 38 -1.90 2.61 15.78
N GLU A 39 -1.88 3.55 16.69
CA GLU A 39 -2.67 3.56 17.92
C GLU A 39 -3.86 4.54 17.78
N VAL A 40 -4.81 4.51 18.70
CA VAL A 40 -5.99 5.38 18.68
C VAL A 40 -5.61 6.87 18.64
N GLY A 41 -4.53 7.24 19.34
CA GLY A 41 -4.00 8.60 19.36
C GLY A 41 -3.49 9.07 18.00
N ASP A 42 -3.00 8.15 17.15
CA ASP A 42 -2.54 8.47 15.79
C ASP A 42 -3.71 8.76 14.84
N ILE A 43 -4.91 8.30 15.19
CA ILE A 43 -6.12 8.58 14.42
C ILE A 43 -6.84 9.80 14.97
N LYS A 44 -7.22 9.78 16.25
CA LYS A 44 -8.02 10.85 16.88
C LYS A 44 -7.22 12.09 17.25
N GLY A 45 -5.90 11.96 17.38
CA GLY A 45 -5.04 13.01 17.90
C GLY A 45 -4.90 12.96 19.41
N MET A 46 -4.07 13.85 19.94
CA MET A 46 -3.81 13.92 21.38
C MET A 46 -4.82 14.85 22.06
N PRO A 47 -5.35 14.45 23.24
CA PRO A 47 -6.24 15.31 24.00
C PRO A 47 -5.46 16.54 24.52
N HIS A 48 -6.03 17.71 24.32
CA HIS A 48 -5.54 18.97 24.83
C HIS A 48 -6.62 19.62 25.69
N LEU A 49 -6.25 20.01 26.90
CA LEU A 49 -7.15 20.72 27.80
C LEU A 49 -7.18 22.21 27.42
N ASP A 50 -8.33 22.66 26.92
CA ASP A 50 -8.62 24.06 26.73
C ASP A 50 -9.09 24.62 28.08
N VAL A 51 -8.18 25.24 28.84
CA VAL A 51 -8.41 25.72 30.21
C VAL A 51 -9.45 26.85 30.22
N ASP A 52 -9.46 27.70 29.18
CA ASP A 52 -10.35 28.87 29.12
C ASP A 52 -11.81 28.49 28.91
N SER A 53 -12.04 27.47 28.09
CA SER A 53 -13.39 26.96 27.82
C SER A 53 -13.80 25.80 28.74
N GLY A 54 -12.88 25.21 29.49
CA GLY A 54 -13.12 24.09 30.41
C GLY A 54 -13.45 22.76 29.68
N VAL A 55 -13.04 22.60 28.41
CA VAL A 55 -13.29 21.41 27.61
C VAL A 55 -12.00 20.78 27.15
N THR A 56 -12.05 19.46 26.93
CA THR A 56 -10.97 18.74 26.25
C THR A 56 -11.20 18.76 24.75
N ARG A 57 -10.19 19.15 24.00
CA ARG A 57 -10.18 19.12 22.53
C ARG A 57 -9.10 18.15 22.06
N PHE A 58 -9.26 17.57 20.89
CA PHE A 58 -8.22 16.77 20.25
C PHE A 58 -7.46 17.62 19.24
N LEU A 59 -6.13 17.56 19.32
CA LEU A 59 -5.26 18.15 18.31
C LEU A 59 -5.36 17.30 17.04
N LYS A 60 -5.55 17.94 15.89
CA LYS A 60 -5.66 17.23 14.62
C LYS A 60 -4.32 16.59 14.24
N GLN A 61 -4.42 15.47 13.60
CA GLN A 61 -3.30 14.85 12.91
C GLN A 61 -2.88 15.68 11.69
N GLU A 62 -1.61 15.65 11.35
CA GLU A 62 -1.04 16.34 10.18
C GLU A 62 -1.71 15.87 8.88
N TRP A 63 -2.03 14.59 8.78
CA TRP A 63 -2.68 14.01 7.61
C TRP A 63 -4.17 14.37 7.47
N TRP A 64 -4.80 15.01 8.46
CA TRP A 64 -6.19 15.45 8.35
C TRP A 64 -6.28 16.77 7.59
N PRO A 65 -6.93 16.79 6.41
CA PRO A 65 -7.03 18.01 5.62
C PRO A 65 -7.88 19.07 6.32
N THR A 66 -7.42 20.31 6.30
CA THR A 66 -8.06 21.45 6.95
C THR A 66 -8.59 22.49 5.98
N ASP A 67 -8.11 22.48 4.74
CA ASP A 67 -8.56 23.36 3.67
C ASP A 67 -9.77 22.73 2.98
N GLU A 68 -10.93 23.41 3.03
CA GLU A 68 -12.20 22.92 2.49
C GLU A 68 -12.19 22.80 0.96
N ASP A 69 -11.35 23.56 0.27
CA ASP A 69 -11.19 23.53 -1.18
C ASP A 69 -10.13 22.53 -1.66
N SER A 70 -9.46 21.86 -0.73
CA SER A 70 -8.42 20.87 -1.05
C SER A 70 -9.00 19.56 -1.62
N HIS A 71 -8.17 18.88 -2.40
CA HIS A 71 -8.49 17.60 -3.04
C HIS A 71 -7.46 16.56 -2.63
N GLY A 72 -7.86 15.30 -2.49
CA GLY A 72 -6.91 14.26 -2.15
C GLY A 72 -7.50 12.88 -1.93
N ILE A 73 -6.61 11.94 -1.64
CA ILE A 73 -6.93 10.59 -1.23
C ILE A 73 -6.38 10.35 0.17
N LEU A 74 -7.27 9.97 1.08
CA LEU A 74 -6.92 9.42 2.38
C LEU A 74 -6.94 7.90 2.23
N PHE A 75 -5.76 7.30 2.22
CA PHE A 75 -5.58 5.88 2.00
C PHE A 75 -5.26 5.16 3.33
N PHE A 76 -6.15 4.25 3.72
CA PHE A 76 -5.97 3.38 4.88
C PHE A 76 -5.43 2.02 4.44
N ASP A 77 -4.11 1.81 4.60
CA ASP A 77 -3.50 0.53 4.30
C ASP A 77 -3.63 -0.45 5.47
N GLU A 78 -3.72 -1.74 5.14
CA GLU A 78 -3.82 -2.83 6.10
C GLU A 78 -5.03 -2.71 7.07
N LEU A 79 -6.19 -2.28 6.56
CA LEU A 79 -7.40 -2.05 7.36
C LEU A 79 -7.76 -3.28 8.22
N ASN A 80 -7.69 -4.49 7.67
CA ASN A 80 -8.03 -5.73 8.38
C ASN A 80 -6.91 -6.27 9.31
N ARG A 81 -5.80 -5.53 9.45
CA ARG A 81 -4.73 -5.81 10.42
C ARG A 81 -4.69 -4.80 11.56
N ALA A 82 -5.53 -3.80 11.53
CA ALA A 82 -5.64 -2.82 12.59
C ALA A 82 -6.25 -3.45 13.86
N SER A 83 -5.87 -2.94 15.04
CA SER A 83 -6.53 -3.32 16.27
C SER A 83 -8.00 -2.89 16.27
N LYS A 84 -8.85 -3.56 17.06
CA LYS A 84 -10.28 -3.20 17.14
C LYS A 84 -10.50 -1.75 17.57
N ASP A 85 -9.65 -1.23 18.45
CA ASP A 85 -9.76 0.15 18.94
C ASP A 85 -9.40 1.17 17.85
N VAL A 86 -8.40 0.87 17.02
CA VAL A 86 -8.04 1.68 15.85
C VAL A 86 -9.15 1.63 14.81
N LEU A 87 -9.72 0.44 14.51
CA LEU A 87 -10.87 0.32 13.62
C LEU A 87 -12.04 1.17 14.08
N GLN A 88 -12.37 1.18 15.37
CA GLN A 88 -13.42 2.04 15.93
C GLN A 88 -13.12 3.52 15.77
N ALA A 89 -11.85 3.93 15.92
CA ALA A 89 -11.44 5.31 15.70
C ALA A 89 -11.58 5.75 14.24
N VAL A 90 -11.35 4.84 13.29
CA VAL A 90 -11.48 5.07 11.84
C VAL A 90 -12.95 5.01 11.38
N PHE A 91 -13.82 4.36 12.14
CA PHE A 91 -15.23 4.16 11.79
C PHE A 91 -15.95 5.46 11.40
N GLU A 92 -15.80 6.53 12.19
CA GLU A 92 -16.40 7.83 11.93
C GLU A 92 -15.95 8.40 10.57
N ILE A 93 -14.67 8.21 10.22
CA ILE A 93 -14.11 8.69 8.96
C ILE A 93 -14.74 7.93 7.79
N CYS A 94 -14.84 6.60 7.92
CA CYS A 94 -15.35 5.74 6.86
C CYS A 94 -16.87 5.90 6.65
N LEU A 95 -17.63 6.07 7.74
CA LEU A 95 -19.08 6.13 7.68
C LEU A 95 -19.60 7.53 7.38
N ASP A 96 -19.10 8.51 8.13
CA ASP A 96 -19.67 9.85 8.18
C ASP A 96 -18.77 10.90 7.51
N ARG A 97 -17.59 10.48 7.04
CA ARG A 97 -16.57 11.38 6.48
C ARG A 97 -16.22 12.50 7.47
N ARG A 98 -16.07 12.13 8.75
CA ARG A 98 -15.79 13.04 9.86
C ARG A 98 -14.72 12.45 10.76
N LEU A 99 -14.02 13.34 11.47
CA LEU A 99 -13.14 13.00 12.56
C LEU A 99 -13.38 13.98 13.69
N ASP A 100 -13.83 13.46 14.83
CA ASP A 100 -14.16 14.29 16.01
C ASP A 100 -15.08 15.48 15.63
N GLY A 101 -16.15 15.17 14.89
CA GLY A 101 -17.15 16.13 14.40
C GLY A 101 -16.70 17.03 13.23
N LYS A 102 -15.44 16.98 12.80
CA LYS A 102 -14.93 17.79 11.69
C LYS A 102 -15.07 17.04 10.38
N LYS A 103 -15.75 17.65 9.42
CA LYS A 103 -15.99 17.05 8.10
C LYS A 103 -14.70 16.95 7.29
N LEU A 104 -14.51 15.82 6.60
CA LEU A 104 -13.53 15.65 5.53
C LEU A 104 -13.97 16.51 4.34
N PRO A 105 -13.09 17.36 3.75
CA PRO A 105 -13.45 18.18 2.61
C PRO A 105 -14.03 17.38 1.45
N ASP A 106 -14.94 17.97 0.69
CA ASP A 106 -15.67 17.27 -0.37
C ASP A 106 -14.78 16.80 -1.53
N GLY A 107 -13.63 17.44 -1.73
CA GLY A 107 -12.61 17.03 -2.70
C GLY A 107 -11.80 15.77 -2.32
N TRP A 108 -11.91 15.29 -1.09
CA TRP A 108 -11.17 14.12 -0.62
C TRP A 108 -11.95 12.82 -0.84
N ARG A 109 -11.23 11.75 -1.08
CA ARG A 109 -11.77 10.39 -1.15
C ARG A 109 -11.09 9.50 -0.12
N VAL A 110 -11.85 8.61 0.51
CA VAL A 110 -11.31 7.60 1.42
C VAL A 110 -11.19 6.30 0.66
N VAL A 111 -10.01 5.72 0.66
CA VAL A 111 -9.71 4.42 0.05
C VAL A 111 -9.10 3.55 1.12
N ALA A 112 -9.49 2.28 1.19
CA ALA A 112 -8.88 1.34 2.11
C ALA A 112 -8.37 0.10 1.39
N ALA A 113 -7.25 -0.45 1.85
CA ALA A 113 -6.71 -1.72 1.37
C ALA A 113 -6.88 -2.82 2.42
N VAL A 114 -7.31 -3.98 1.94
CA VAL A 114 -7.49 -5.20 2.71
C VAL A 114 -6.63 -6.29 2.07
N ASN A 115 -5.91 -7.03 2.89
CA ASN A 115 -5.21 -8.22 2.42
C ASN A 115 -6.20 -9.39 2.34
N SER A 116 -6.32 -9.99 1.17
CA SER A 116 -7.22 -11.12 0.89
C SER A 116 -6.61 -12.49 1.22
N ASP A 117 -5.35 -12.52 1.64
CA ASP A 117 -4.71 -13.76 1.98
C ASP A 117 -5.17 -14.22 3.37
N ASP A 118 -5.58 -15.48 3.47
CA ASP A 118 -5.95 -16.18 4.71
C ASP A 118 -4.75 -16.36 5.67
N GLU A 119 -3.65 -15.68 5.40
CA GLU A 119 -2.40 -15.78 6.16
C GLU A 119 -2.37 -14.75 7.28
N TYR A 120 -2.56 -15.22 8.51
CA TYR A 120 -2.28 -14.54 9.78
C TYR A 120 -3.25 -13.43 10.24
N ASP A 121 -3.85 -13.65 11.40
CA ASP A 121 -4.50 -12.68 12.30
C ASP A 121 -5.21 -11.48 11.61
N VAL A 122 -6.10 -11.77 10.69
CA VAL A 122 -7.00 -10.76 10.14
C VAL A 122 -8.23 -10.62 11.03
N VAL A 123 -8.54 -9.40 11.41
CA VAL A 123 -9.79 -9.08 12.10
C VAL A 123 -10.91 -9.11 11.06
N GLU A 124 -11.95 -9.92 11.28
CA GLU A 124 -13.17 -9.82 10.48
C GLU A 124 -13.74 -8.40 10.60
N LEU A 125 -13.92 -7.75 9.46
CA LEU A 125 -14.54 -6.43 9.44
C LEU A 125 -16.01 -6.55 9.84
N ASP A 126 -16.44 -5.65 10.70
CA ASP A 126 -17.85 -5.55 11.07
C ASP A 126 -18.72 -5.42 9.80
N PRO A 127 -19.83 -6.21 9.67
CA PRO A 127 -20.70 -6.14 8.51
C PRO A 127 -21.20 -4.72 8.21
N ALA A 128 -21.44 -3.90 9.24
CA ALA A 128 -21.84 -2.52 9.07
C ALA A 128 -20.75 -1.64 8.44
N LEU A 129 -19.47 -1.94 8.71
CA LEU A 129 -18.34 -1.30 8.05
C LEU A 129 -18.21 -1.79 6.61
N HIS A 130 -18.36 -3.11 6.40
CA HIS A 130 -18.26 -3.73 5.09
C HIS A 130 -19.27 -3.15 4.09
N ASP A 131 -20.53 -3.03 4.47
CA ASP A 131 -21.63 -2.56 3.59
C ASP A 131 -21.51 -1.10 3.13
N ARG A 132 -20.59 -0.35 3.73
CA ARG A 132 -20.40 1.08 3.40
C ARG A 132 -19.27 1.36 2.42
N TRP A 133 -18.61 0.30 1.95
CA TRP A 133 -17.53 0.40 0.98
C TRP A 133 -17.96 -0.09 -0.40
N PHE A 134 -17.44 0.57 -1.41
CA PHE A 134 -17.40 0.01 -2.75
C PHE A 134 -16.20 -0.94 -2.85
N HIS A 135 -16.48 -2.22 -3.05
CA HIS A 135 -15.45 -3.26 -3.06
C HIS A 135 -14.88 -3.46 -4.45
N ILE A 136 -13.56 -3.50 -4.53
CA ILE A 136 -12.82 -3.75 -5.77
C ILE A 136 -11.82 -4.86 -5.48
N ASP A 137 -11.87 -5.94 -6.25
CA ASP A 137 -10.84 -6.96 -6.26
C ASP A 137 -9.72 -6.51 -7.20
N PHE A 138 -8.50 -6.44 -6.67
CA PHE A 138 -7.32 -6.02 -7.42
C PHE A 138 -6.37 -7.19 -7.56
N ASP A 139 -6.43 -7.87 -8.71
CA ASP A 139 -5.61 -9.04 -9.05
C ASP A 139 -4.97 -8.83 -10.43
N PRO A 140 -4.00 -7.91 -10.54
CA PRO A 140 -3.35 -7.62 -11.81
C PRO A 140 -2.58 -8.83 -12.33
N THR A 141 -2.74 -9.11 -13.62
CA THR A 141 -2.04 -10.20 -14.30
C THR A 141 -0.53 -9.95 -14.38
N PRO A 142 0.30 -10.99 -14.61
CA PRO A 142 1.73 -10.79 -14.86
C PRO A 142 2.03 -9.89 -16.06
N MET A 143 1.19 -9.88 -17.09
CA MET A 143 1.37 -9.02 -18.26
C MET A 143 1.12 -7.54 -17.92
N GLU A 144 0.09 -7.25 -17.13
CA GLU A 144 -0.15 -5.89 -16.63
C GLU A 144 1.01 -5.38 -15.77
N TRP A 145 1.64 -6.27 -14.97
CA TRP A 145 2.87 -5.91 -14.26
C TRP A 145 4.03 -5.61 -15.22
N VAL A 146 4.21 -6.41 -16.27
CA VAL A 146 5.23 -6.19 -17.31
C VAL A 146 5.02 -4.84 -18.01
N ASP A 147 3.78 -4.50 -18.33
CA ASP A 147 3.47 -3.22 -18.98
C ASP A 147 3.70 -2.04 -18.02
N TRP A 148 3.31 -2.18 -16.77
CA TRP A 148 3.64 -1.21 -15.72
C TRP A 148 5.15 -1.04 -15.54
N ALA A 149 5.89 -2.14 -15.45
CA ALA A 149 7.33 -2.14 -15.21
C ALA A 149 8.12 -1.39 -16.29
N ARG A 150 7.67 -1.47 -17.57
CA ARG A 150 8.25 -0.72 -18.70
C ARG A 150 8.17 0.79 -18.52
N GLY A 151 7.11 1.29 -17.88
CA GLY A 151 6.89 2.70 -17.60
C GLY A 151 7.48 3.18 -16.26
N ASN A 152 8.00 2.29 -15.42
CA ASN A 152 8.41 2.58 -14.04
C ASN A 152 9.88 2.22 -13.73
N ASP A 153 10.76 2.42 -14.68
CA ASP A 153 12.22 2.28 -14.52
C ASP A 153 12.69 0.91 -13.98
N VAL A 154 11.93 -0.16 -14.21
CA VAL A 154 12.37 -1.52 -13.91
C VAL A 154 13.38 -1.96 -14.96
N GLU A 155 14.47 -2.63 -14.53
CA GLU A 155 15.53 -3.09 -15.43
C GLU A 155 14.98 -4.03 -16.52
N THR A 156 15.36 -3.75 -17.77
CA THR A 156 14.85 -4.47 -18.96
C THR A 156 15.09 -5.99 -18.86
N ALA A 157 16.23 -6.42 -18.32
CA ALA A 157 16.53 -7.84 -18.14
C ALA A 157 15.52 -8.51 -17.18
N CYS A 158 15.09 -7.83 -16.11
CA CYS A 158 14.07 -8.33 -15.20
C CYS A 158 12.71 -8.43 -15.90
N ILE A 159 12.34 -7.41 -16.68
CA ILE A 159 11.08 -7.39 -17.45
C ILE A 159 11.03 -8.53 -18.44
N GLU A 160 12.11 -8.73 -19.22
CA GLU A 160 12.19 -9.80 -20.20
C GLU A 160 12.18 -11.19 -19.56
N PHE A 161 12.86 -11.35 -18.43
CA PHE A 161 12.84 -12.60 -17.67
C PHE A 161 11.43 -12.95 -17.23
N ILE A 162 10.70 -12.01 -16.61
CA ILE A 162 9.32 -12.24 -16.19
C ILE A 162 8.37 -12.43 -17.37
N ASN A 163 8.55 -11.71 -18.45
CA ASN A 163 7.74 -11.89 -19.66
C ASN A 163 7.82 -13.33 -20.21
N ARG A 164 8.98 -13.96 -20.07
CA ARG A 164 9.20 -15.37 -20.46
C ARG A 164 8.79 -16.39 -19.39
N ASN A 165 8.80 -15.98 -18.12
CA ASN A 165 8.60 -16.84 -16.95
C ASN A 165 7.55 -16.24 -15.99
N GLN A 166 6.34 -16.02 -16.47
CA GLN A 166 5.27 -15.32 -15.74
C GLN A 166 4.93 -15.94 -14.38
N ASN A 167 5.08 -17.27 -14.28
CA ASN A 167 4.85 -18.01 -13.03
C ASN A 167 5.90 -17.73 -11.94
N LEU A 168 6.98 -17.01 -12.25
CA LEU A 168 8.03 -16.63 -11.30
C LEU A 168 7.90 -15.18 -10.81
N LEU A 169 6.84 -14.48 -11.19
CA LEU A 169 6.58 -13.12 -10.72
C LEU A 169 6.13 -13.09 -9.25
N ASP A 170 5.22 -13.98 -8.91
CA ASP A 170 4.59 -14.07 -7.60
C ASP A 170 5.04 -15.35 -6.87
N PRO A 171 4.85 -15.43 -5.53
CA PRO A 171 5.16 -16.64 -4.79
C PRO A 171 4.38 -17.85 -5.32
N PRO A 172 4.94 -19.08 -5.21
CA PRO A 172 4.20 -20.28 -5.58
C PRO A 172 2.94 -20.45 -4.72
N VAL A 173 1.90 -21.02 -5.34
CA VAL A 173 0.66 -21.35 -4.61
C VAL A 173 0.92 -22.49 -3.63
N GLY A 174 0.53 -22.29 -2.37
CA GLY A 174 0.66 -23.31 -1.31
C GLY A 174 1.38 -22.79 -0.06
N ASN A 175 1.72 -23.71 0.84
CA ASN A 175 2.39 -23.36 2.07
C ASN A 175 3.84 -22.91 1.80
N LEU A 176 4.14 -21.66 2.15
CA LEU A 176 5.47 -21.11 2.08
C LEU A 176 6.29 -21.56 3.30
N GLU A 177 7.53 -21.97 3.09
CA GLU A 177 8.44 -22.35 4.17
C GLU A 177 8.91 -21.09 4.92
N ALA A 178 8.75 -21.07 6.23
CA ALA A 178 9.22 -19.97 7.06
C ALA A 178 10.74 -19.74 6.92
N GLY A 179 11.15 -18.49 6.77
CA GLY A 179 12.56 -18.12 6.62
C GLY A 179 13.14 -18.32 5.22
N ARG A 180 12.34 -18.70 4.23
CA ARG A 180 12.75 -18.81 2.83
C ARG A 180 12.32 -17.55 2.06
N THR A 181 13.19 -17.09 1.15
CA THR A 181 12.88 -15.98 0.25
C THR A 181 12.12 -16.49 -0.97
N TYR A 182 11.02 -15.85 -1.27
CA TYR A 182 10.19 -16.10 -2.45
C TYR A 182 10.07 -14.83 -3.30
N PRO A 183 9.88 -14.98 -4.62
CA PRO A 183 9.67 -13.84 -5.50
C PRO A 183 8.34 -13.15 -5.16
N SER A 184 8.28 -11.86 -5.40
CA SER A 184 7.07 -11.05 -5.39
C SER A 184 7.27 -9.85 -6.31
N ARG A 185 6.21 -9.19 -6.72
CA ARG A 185 6.30 -7.98 -7.56
C ARG A 185 7.16 -6.90 -6.92
N ARG A 186 7.05 -6.73 -5.61
CA ARG A 186 7.89 -5.81 -4.82
C ARG A 186 9.36 -6.24 -4.83
N SER A 187 9.65 -7.52 -4.63
CA SER A 187 11.02 -8.01 -4.60
C SER A 187 11.70 -7.95 -5.97
N TRP A 188 10.97 -8.09 -7.06
CA TRP A 188 11.48 -7.89 -8.41
C TRP A 188 11.89 -6.44 -8.67
N VAL A 189 11.08 -5.47 -8.22
CA VAL A 189 11.45 -4.04 -8.30
C VAL A 189 12.70 -3.77 -7.47
N ALA A 190 12.74 -4.24 -6.22
CA ALA A 190 13.89 -4.06 -5.34
C ALA A 190 15.16 -4.75 -5.89
N PHE A 191 15.03 -5.92 -6.52
CA PHE A 191 16.13 -6.59 -7.22
C PHE A 191 16.64 -5.73 -8.39
N SER A 192 15.73 -5.24 -9.24
CA SER A 192 16.06 -4.32 -10.34
C SER A 192 16.82 -3.09 -9.85
N ASP A 193 16.34 -2.43 -8.83
CA ASP A 193 16.99 -1.23 -8.27
C ASP A 193 18.37 -1.55 -7.70
N THR A 194 18.50 -2.68 -7.00
CA THR A 194 19.76 -3.12 -6.43
C THR A 194 20.82 -3.39 -7.51
N ILE A 195 20.47 -4.12 -8.58
CA ILE A 195 21.44 -4.42 -9.65
C ILE A 195 21.85 -3.19 -10.44
N LYS A 196 20.95 -2.23 -10.64
CA LYS A 196 21.26 -0.92 -11.24
C LYS A 196 22.25 -0.13 -10.36
N GLN A 197 21.93 0.02 -9.07
CA GLN A 197 22.76 0.77 -8.12
C GLN A 197 24.18 0.18 -7.95
N MET A 198 24.29 -1.15 -8.02
CA MET A 198 25.57 -1.84 -7.90
C MET A 198 26.33 -1.98 -9.24
N GLY A 199 25.75 -1.53 -10.36
CA GLY A 199 26.36 -1.68 -11.69
C GLY A 199 26.53 -3.13 -12.14
N LEU A 200 25.68 -4.05 -11.65
CA LEU A 200 25.80 -5.49 -11.94
C LEU A 200 25.24 -5.89 -13.30
N ILE A 201 24.56 -4.98 -13.97
CA ILE A 201 24.00 -5.17 -15.32
C ILE A 201 25.13 -5.40 -16.33
N ASP A 202 26.24 -4.67 -16.19
CA ASP A 202 27.40 -4.75 -17.08
C ASP A 202 28.34 -5.93 -16.73
N SER A 203 28.04 -6.66 -15.65
CA SER A 203 28.87 -7.78 -15.17
C SER A 203 27.99 -8.99 -14.79
N PRO A 204 27.22 -9.55 -15.71
CA PRO A 204 26.23 -10.60 -15.41
C PRO A 204 26.84 -11.91 -14.87
N GLU A 205 28.10 -12.20 -15.19
CA GLU A 205 28.81 -13.40 -14.71
C GLU A 205 29.34 -13.24 -13.27
N SER A 206 29.14 -12.11 -12.64
CA SER A 206 29.61 -11.88 -11.29
C SER A 206 28.84 -12.76 -10.28
N GLY A 207 29.55 -13.45 -9.41
CA GLY A 207 28.92 -14.22 -8.32
C GLY A 207 28.07 -13.33 -7.38
N MET A 208 28.28 -12.00 -7.43
CA MET A 208 27.51 -11.01 -6.70
C MET A 208 26.07 -10.92 -7.22
N LEU A 209 25.87 -10.92 -8.55
CA LEU A 209 24.50 -10.92 -9.13
C LEU A 209 23.69 -12.10 -8.60
N THR A 210 24.26 -13.31 -8.59
CA THR A 210 23.62 -14.49 -8.02
C THR A 210 23.28 -14.33 -6.53
N GLN A 211 24.15 -13.71 -5.74
CA GLN A 211 23.88 -13.48 -4.32
C GLN A 211 22.74 -12.47 -4.11
N VAL A 212 22.74 -11.38 -4.87
CA VAL A 212 21.67 -10.38 -4.83
C VAL A 212 20.32 -10.99 -5.25
N ALA A 213 20.31 -11.80 -6.33
CA ALA A 213 19.12 -12.52 -6.77
C ALA A 213 18.61 -13.50 -5.70
N LYS A 214 19.51 -14.26 -5.04
CA LYS A 214 19.12 -15.15 -3.92
C LYS A 214 18.45 -14.37 -2.79
N GLY A 215 18.92 -13.17 -2.50
CA GLY A 215 18.39 -12.32 -1.43
C GLY A 215 17.00 -11.78 -1.73
N TRP A 216 16.72 -11.39 -2.97
CA TRP A 216 15.46 -10.75 -3.34
C TRP A 216 14.40 -11.70 -3.91
N VAL A 217 14.80 -12.60 -4.82
CA VAL A 217 13.84 -13.43 -5.58
C VAL A 217 13.97 -14.93 -5.30
N GLY A 218 14.88 -15.30 -4.44
CA GLY A 218 15.04 -16.68 -3.96
C GLY A 218 16.10 -17.49 -4.72
N ARG A 219 16.49 -18.61 -4.09
CA ARG A 219 17.62 -19.43 -4.57
C ARG A 219 17.33 -20.12 -5.90
N GLU A 220 16.11 -20.52 -6.14
CA GLU A 220 15.73 -21.26 -7.35
C GLU A 220 15.82 -20.37 -8.58
N ILE A 221 15.34 -19.14 -8.48
CA ILE A 221 15.40 -18.17 -9.58
C ILE A 221 16.84 -17.71 -9.83
N ALA A 222 17.63 -17.55 -8.78
CA ALA A 222 19.00 -17.03 -8.87
C ALA A 222 19.97 -17.95 -9.63
N VAL A 223 19.60 -19.19 -9.95
CA VAL A 223 20.43 -20.16 -10.70
C VAL A 223 19.90 -20.41 -12.12
N MET A 224 18.80 -19.76 -12.49
CA MET A 224 18.22 -19.77 -13.84
C MET A 224 18.86 -18.71 -14.72
#